data_6f41f4f16640f1110eaf187a18ebedba
#
_entry.id   6f41f4f16640f1110eaf187a18ebedba
#
_cell.length_a   1.000
_cell.length_b   1.000
_cell.length_c   1.000
_cell.angle_alpha   90.00
_cell.angle_beta   90.00
_cell.angle_gamma   90.00
#
_symmetry.space_group_name_H-M   'P 1'
#
loop_
_entity.id
_entity.type
_entity.pdbx_description
1 polymer ?
#
loop_
_entity_poly.entity_id
_entity_poly.type
_entity_poly.pdbx_seq_one_letter_code
_entity_poly.pdbx_strand_id
1 'polypeptide(L)'
;MRTLVLTSPNMKGADVSAAQTLLKKQGYYTDKIDGLYGPNTAAATKAAKWDIGYAEKNVDSEFNDTLSLLLSGKTKPTLLMKQRAKARNKKQYVGADALDIASRFIGVSEQPPGSNICLFSNWYGMRGPWCAMFVTYCFSQAKSKSFVKGSKYAYCPYMLADAKAMRNGLKIVKVADVQVGDIVLFDWKKDGIPDHVGIVNIVPGKRKTFTSIEGNTSGTNPSDGGMVALMERRVADVSAFIRVMN
;
A
#
# COMPACT_ATOMS: atom_id res chain seq x y z
N MET A 1 -0.95 -26.03 29.04
CA MET A 1 -1.44 -24.71 29.57
C MET A 1 -2.89 -24.56 29.15
N ARG A 2 -3.80 -24.03 30.02
CA ARG A 2 -5.17 -23.75 29.57
C ARG A 2 -5.14 -22.65 28.51
N THR A 3 -6.11 -22.64 27.59
CA THR A 3 -6.27 -21.52 26.66
C THR A 3 -6.70 -20.26 27.42
N LEU A 4 -5.98 -19.15 27.24
CA LEU A 4 -6.28 -17.86 27.82
C LEU A 4 -7.04 -17.00 26.84
N VAL A 5 -8.15 -16.44 27.29
CA VAL A 5 -9.06 -15.62 26.49
C VAL A 5 -9.50 -14.38 27.27
N LEU A 6 -9.91 -13.35 26.55
CA LEU A 6 -10.51 -12.17 27.18
C LEU A 6 -11.92 -12.52 27.66
N THR A 7 -12.14 -12.41 28.98
CA THR A 7 -13.41 -12.69 29.66
C THR A 7 -13.79 -11.55 30.60
N SER A 8 -15.03 -11.57 31.06
CA SER A 8 -15.49 -10.66 32.14
C SER A 8 -16.05 -11.51 33.28
N PRO A 9 -15.42 -11.52 34.48
CA PRO A 9 -14.13 -10.88 34.82
C PRO A 9 -12.93 -11.48 34.09
N ASN A 10 -11.83 -10.73 33.99
CA ASN A 10 -10.62 -11.17 33.29
C ASN A 10 -10.04 -12.45 33.92
N MET A 11 -9.57 -13.37 33.07
CA MET A 11 -8.81 -14.53 33.53
C MET A 11 -7.57 -14.08 34.31
N LYS A 12 -7.28 -14.78 35.42
CA LYS A 12 -6.14 -14.47 36.30
C LYS A 12 -5.36 -15.73 36.62
N GLY A 13 -4.03 -15.60 36.79
CA GLY A 13 -3.20 -16.69 37.27
C GLY A 13 -1.74 -16.61 36.83
N ALA A 14 -0.93 -17.54 37.33
CA ALA A 14 0.48 -17.66 37.01
C ALA A 14 0.71 -17.98 35.49
N ASP A 15 -0.23 -18.67 34.89
CA ASP A 15 -0.24 -18.97 33.45
C ASP A 15 -0.44 -17.71 32.61
N VAL A 16 -1.24 -16.74 33.07
CA VAL A 16 -1.37 -15.43 32.41
C VAL A 16 -0.07 -14.63 32.56
N SER A 17 0.55 -14.62 33.74
CA SER A 17 1.84 -13.98 33.96
C SER A 17 2.93 -14.58 33.05
N ALA A 18 2.93 -15.91 32.88
CA ALA A 18 3.85 -16.59 31.96
C ALA A 18 3.62 -16.18 30.49
N ALA A 19 2.35 -16.07 30.05
CA ALA A 19 2.00 -15.58 28.72
C ALA A 19 2.46 -14.14 28.49
N GLN A 20 2.18 -13.25 29.44
CA GLN A 20 2.63 -11.85 29.41
C GLN A 20 4.16 -11.75 29.37
N THR A 21 4.87 -12.61 30.11
CA THR A 21 6.34 -12.67 30.07
C THR A 21 6.87 -13.07 28.69
N LEU A 22 6.28 -14.09 28.08
CA LEU A 22 6.66 -14.49 26.72
C LEU A 22 6.38 -13.41 25.69
N LEU A 23 5.20 -12.80 25.74
CA LEU A 23 4.82 -11.69 24.86
C LEU A 23 5.75 -10.48 25.05
N LYS A 24 6.10 -10.16 26.29
CA LYS A 24 7.00 -9.05 26.62
C LYS A 24 8.43 -9.32 26.13
N LYS A 25 8.94 -10.53 26.30
CA LYS A 25 10.27 -10.95 25.80
C LYS A 25 10.38 -10.81 24.29
N GLN A 26 9.28 -11.00 23.57
CA GLN A 26 9.22 -10.88 22.11
C GLN A 26 8.81 -9.47 21.63
N GLY A 27 8.62 -8.50 22.54
CA GLY A 27 8.32 -7.11 22.23
C GLY A 27 6.83 -6.81 21.92
N TYR A 28 5.93 -7.77 22.10
CA TYR A 28 4.50 -7.56 21.82
C TYR A 28 3.74 -6.95 23.00
N TYR A 29 4.24 -7.11 24.24
CA TYR A 29 3.61 -6.59 25.45
C TYR A 29 4.53 -5.63 26.17
N THR A 30 4.06 -4.41 26.44
CA THR A 30 4.87 -3.34 27.03
C THR A 30 4.51 -3.04 28.48
N ASP A 31 3.32 -3.45 28.92
CA ASP A 31 2.81 -3.14 30.23
C ASP A 31 3.46 -3.97 31.36
N LYS A 32 3.05 -3.71 32.58
CA LYS A 32 3.43 -4.49 33.75
C LYS A 32 2.83 -5.90 33.69
N ILE A 33 3.61 -6.91 34.04
CA ILE A 33 3.14 -8.28 34.20
C ILE A 33 2.32 -8.34 35.47
N ASP A 34 0.99 -8.36 35.34
CA ASP A 34 0.01 -8.32 36.45
C ASP A 34 -0.76 -9.61 36.62
N GLY A 35 -0.58 -10.57 35.71
CA GLY A 35 -1.29 -11.85 35.73
C GLY A 35 -2.78 -11.76 35.40
N LEU A 36 -3.24 -10.65 34.76
CA LEU A 36 -4.61 -10.46 34.30
C LEU A 36 -4.67 -10.50 32.77
N TYR A 37 -5.51 -11.37 32.22
CA TYR A 37 -5.70 -11.43 30.76
C TYR A 37 -6.67 -10.35 30.29
N GLY A 38 -6.21 -9.10 30.33
CA GLY A 38 -6.98 -7.93 29.91
C GLY A 38 -6.84 -7.60 28.41
N PRO A 39 -7.48 -6.52 27.96
CA PRO A 39 -7.47 -6.09 26.57
C PRO A 39 -6.05 -5.93 25.98
N ASN A 40 -5.09 -5.43 26.76
CA ASN A 40 -3.71 -5.22 26.28
C ASN A 40 -2.98 -6.55 26.07
N THR A 41 -3.20 -7.56 26.94
CA THR A 41 -2.66 -8.92 26.74
C THR A 41 -3.30 -9.59 25.51
N ALA A 42 -4.61 -9.42 25.34
CA ALA A 42 -5.36 -9.91 24.17
C ALA A 42 -4.86 -9.28 22.87
N ALA A 43 -4.63 -7.97 22.85
CA ALA A 43 -4.07 -7.26 21.68
C ALA A 43 -2.64 -7.73 21.37
N ALA A 44 -1.78 -7.89 22.39
CA ALA A 44 -0.42 -8.40 22.23
C ALA A 44 -0.40 -9.83 21.67
N THR A 45 -1.32 -10.68 22.12
CA THR A 45 -1.51 -12.04 21.60
C THR A 45 -1.86 -12.04 20.12
N LYS A 46 -2.80 -11.18 19.71
CA LYS A 46 -3.24 -11.01 18.32
C LYS A 46 -2.10 -10.52 17.44
N ALA A 47 -1.32 -9.55 17.91
CA ALA A 47 -0.14 -9.04 17.21
C ALA A 47 0.92 -10.14 17.00
N ALA A 48 1.22 -10.92 18.03
CA ALA A 48 2.16 -12.03 17.95
C ALA A 48 1.73 -13.09 16.94
N LYS A 49 0.45 -13.48 16.92
CA LYS A 49 -0.08 -14.42 15.93
C LYS A 49 0.03 -13.89 14.52
N TRP A 50 -0.24 -12.60 14.32
CA TRP A 50 -0.10 -11.93 13.02
C TRP A 50 1.33 -12.04 12.50
N ASP A 51 2.31 -11.61 13.30
CA ASP A 51 3.72 -11.56 12.89
C ASP A 51 4.35 -12.95 12.72
N ILE A 52 3.92 -13.95 13.50
CA ILE A 52 4.36 -15.34 13.34
C ILE A 52 3.79 -15.97 12.07
N GLY A 53 2.70 -15.41 11.49
CA GLY A 53 2.12 -15.86 10.23
C GLY A 53 0.97 -16.86 10.36
N TYR A 54 0.18 -16.79 11.44
CA TYR A 54 -1.09 -17.53 11.52
C TYR A 54 -2.00 -17.16 10.34
N ALA A 55 -2.90 -18.09 9.92
CA ALA A 55 -3.94 -17.73 8.95
C ALA A 55 -4.86 -16.64 9.53
N GLU A 56 -5.39 -15.72 8.72
CA GLU A 56 -6.19 -14.58 9.21
C GLU A 56 -7.34 -15.01 10.14
N LYS A 57 -8.06 -16.07 9.77
CA LYS A 57 -9.14 -16.64 10.60
C LYS A 57 -8.70 -17.13 11.98
N ASN A 58 -7.39 -17.33 12.18
CA ASN A 58 -6.78 -17.80 13.42
C ASN A 58 -5.98 -16.68 14.12
N VAL A 59 -6.03 -15.45 13.63
CA VAL A 59 -5.45 -14.27 14.26
C VAL A 59 -6.49 -13.69 15.21
N ASP A 60 -6.74 -14.42 16.26
CA ASP A 60 -7.62 -14.08 17.39
C ASP A 60 -6.81 -13.70 18.63
N SER A 61 -7.48 -13.38 19.70
CA SER A 61 -6.87 -13.01 20.99
C SER A 61 -6.66 -14.20 21.94
N GLU A 62 -6.79 -15.43 21.47
CA GLU A 62 -6.58 -16.62 22.30
C GLU A 62 -5.11 -16.97 22.44
N PHE A 63 -4.58 -16.98 23.64
CA PHE A 63 -3.23 -17.47 23.92
C PHE A 63 -3.29 -18.95 24.31
N ASN A 64 -2.75 -19.82 23.47
CA ASN A 64 -2.77 -21.26 23.63
C ASN A 64 -1.37 -21.89 23.64
N ASP A 65 -1.29 -23.19 23.88
CA ASP A 65 -0.03 -23.95 23.93
C ASP A 65 0.80 -23.80 22.65
N THR A 66 0.16 -23.84 21.49
CA THR A 66 0.88 -23.66 20.21
C THR A 66 1.60 -22.31 20.15
N LEU A 67 0.92 -21.22 20.52
CA LEU A 67 1.53 -19.91 20.55
C LEU A 67 2.65 -19.83 21.61
N SER A 68 2.43 -20.42 22.79
CA SER A 68 3.43 -20.50 23.85
C SER A 68 4.71 -21.20 23.40
N LEU A 69 4.59 -22.33 22.71
CA LEU A 69 5.71 -23.10 22.16
C LEU A 69 6.47 -22.32 21.07
N LEU A 70 5.75 -21.61 20.22
CA LEU A 70 6.34 -20.77 19.16
C LEU A 70 7.11 -19.57 19.78
N LEU A 71 6.50 -18.84 20.72
CA LEU A 71 7.12 -17.68 21.36
C LEU A 71 8.31 -18.07 22.24
N SER A 72 8.29 -19.25 22.85
CA SER A 72 9.42 -19.76 23.63
C SER A 72 10.54 -20.37 22.78
N GLY A 73 10.34 -20.52 21.46
CA GLY A 73 11.29 -21.14 20.56
C GLY A 73 11.35 -22.66 20.63
N LYS A 74 10.49 -23.32 21.44
CA LYS A 74 10.42 -24.78 21.55
C LYS A 74 9.88 -25.45 20.30
N THR A 75 9.09 -24.72 19.50
CA THR A 75 8.62 -25.12 18.19
C THR A 75 8.91 -24.04 17.17
N LYS A 76 9.24 -24.46 15.93
CA LYS A 76 9.49 -23.50 14.82
C LYS A 76 8.20 -23.26 14.03
N PRO A 77 7.98 -22.03 13.53
CA PRO A 77 6.89 -21.75 12.60
C PRO A 77 6.98 -22.65 11.35
N THR A 78 5.83 -23.11 10.88
CA THR A 78 5.74 -23.92 9.64
C THR A 78 6.20 -23.10 8.43
N LEU A 79 6.50 -23.79 7.31
CA LEU A 79 6.87 -23.11 6.07
C LEU A 79 5.79 -22.10 5.63
N LEU A 80 4.52 -22.50 5.72
CA LEU A 80 3.38 -21.63 5.37
C LEU A 80 3.25 -20.42 6.30
N MET A 81 3.50 -20.59 7.61
CA MET A 81 3.56 -19.46 8.55
C MET A 81 4.67 -18.49 8.19
N LYS A 82 5.88 -19.00 7.89
CA LYS A 82 7.01 -18.16 7.45
C LYS A 82 6.70 -17.40 6.17
N GLN A 83 6.04 -18.03 5.21
CA GLN A 83 5.63 -17.39 3.96
C GLN A 83 4.61 -16.27 4.22
N ARG A 84 3.59 -16.51 5.08
CA ARG A 84 2.61 -15.49 5.47
C ARG A 84 3.25 -14.34 6.25
N ALA A 85 4.11 -14.63 7.23
CA ALA A 85 4.85 -13.61 7.97
C ALA A 85 5.72 -12.77 7.03
N LYS A 86 6.44 -13.41 6.10
CA LYS A 86 7.23 -12.71 5.08
C LYS A 86 6.36 -11.84 4.17
N ALA A 87 5.18 -12.30 3.78
CA ALA A 87 4.25 -11.53 2.96
C ALA A 87 3.69 -10.31 3.72
N ARG A 88 3.38 -10.45 5.02
CA ARG A 88 2.90 -9.38 5.89
C ARG A 88 3.99 -8.38 6.26
N ASN A 89 5.21 -8.88 6.55
CA ASN A 89 6.40 -8.07 6.86
C ASN A 89 7.12 -7.57 5.61
N LYS A 90 6.67 -7.97 4.42
CA LYS A 90 7.10 -7.31 3.20
C LYS A 90 6.61 -5.88 3.34
N LYS A 91 7.55 -4.97 3.64
CA LYS A 91 7.29 -3.52 3.66
C LYS A 91 6.46 -3.25 2.41
N GLN A 92 5.20 -2.88 2.61
CA GLN A 92 4.31 -2.60 1.49
C GLN A 92 5.09 -1.61 0.63
N TYR A 93 5.36 -1.96 -0.63
CA TYR A 93 6.18 -1.06 -1.42
C TYR A 93 5.38 0.22 -1.65
N VAL A 94 6.08 1.34 -1.69
CA VAL A 94 5.47 2.68 -1.68
C VAL A 94 4.35 2.86 -2.72
N GLY A 95 4.42 2.14 -3.82
CA GLY A 95 3.37 2.15 -4.86
C GLY A 95 2.04 1.59 -4.39
N ALA A 96 2.02 0.51 -3.59
CA ALA A 96 0.78 -0.03 -3.04
C ALA A 96 0.14 0.94 -2.04
N ASP A 97 0.96 1.61 -1.19
CA ASP A 97 0.48 2.66 -0.29
C ASP A 97 -0.08 3.86 -1.08
N ALA A 98 0.59 4.25 -2.17
CA ALA A 98 0.12 5.31 -3.05
C ALA A 98 -1.20 4.97 -3.73
N LEU A 99 -1.42 3.71 -4.12
CA LEU A 99 -2.68 3.24 -4.68
C LEU A 99 -3.82 3.28 -3.64
N ASP A 100 -3.56 2.82 -2.40
CA ASP A 100 -4.53 2.91 -1.31
C ASP A 100 -4.97 4.36 -1.06
N ILE A 101 -4.02 5.29 -1.13
CA ILE A 101 -4.32 6.73 -1.04
C ILE A 101 -5.15 7.18 -2.24
N ALA A 102 -4.74 6.82 -3.46
CA ALA A 102 -5.43 7.21 -4.69
C ALA A 102 -6.90 6.75 -4.71
N SER A 103 -7.17 5.54 -4.21
CA SER A 103 -8.52 4.97 -4.18
C SER A 103 -9.53 5.80 -3.38
N ARG A 104 -9.07 6.52 -2.37
CA ARG A 104 -9.90 7.38 -1.51
C ARG A 104 -10.38 8.64 -2.21
N PHE A 105 -9.80 8.99 -3.34
CA PHE A 105 -10.10 10.20 -4.10
C PHE A 105 -10.95 9.94 -5.35
N ILE A 106 -11.33 8.69 -5.64
CA ILE A 106 -12.21 8.40 -6.79
C ILE A 106 -13.49 9.22 -6.66
N GLY A 107 -13.85 9.96 -7.74
CA GLY A 107 -14.97 10.88 -7.79
C GLY A 107 -14.64 12.33 -7.42
N VAL A 108 -13.47 12.62 -6.86
CA VAL A 108 -13.03 14.01 -6.64
C VAL A 108 -12.81 14.68 -7.98
N SER A 109 -13.37 15.89 -8.14
CA SER A 109 -13.36 16.64 -9.40
C SER A 109 -12.92 18.09 -9.21
N GLU A 110 -12.68 18.75 -10.33
CA GLU A 110 -12.41 20.19 -10.38
C GLU A 110 -13.63 21.03 -9.93
N GLN A 111 -13.32 22.14 -9.32
CA GLN A 111 -14.33 23.14 -8.96
C GLN A 111 -13.83 24.56 -9.27
N PRO A 112 -14.45 25.26 -10.22
CA PRO A 112 -15.52 24.81 -11.14
C PRO A 112 -14.99 23.80 -12.21
N PRO A 113 -15.88 23.06 -12.90
CA PRO A 113 -15.49 22.15 -13.97
C PRO A 113 -14.66 22.86 -15.06
N GLY A 114 -13.60 22.19 -15.56
CA GLY A 114 -12.69 22.73 -16.58
C GLY A 114 -11.70 23.78 -16.09
N SER A 115 -11.63 24.04 -14.77
CA SER A 115 -10.78 25.10 -14.20
C SER A 115 -9.38 24.66 -13.87
N ASN A 116 -9.08 23.39 -13.87
CA ASN A 116 -7.87 22.81 -13.31
C ASN A 116 -7.66 23.17 -11.81
N ILE A 117 -8.74 23.51 -11.09
CA ILE A 117 -8.71 23.83 -9.66
C ILE A 117 -9.27 22.64 -8.88
N CYS A 118 -8.40 21.95 -8.16
CA CYS A 118 -8.76 20.83 -7.31
C CYS A 118 -7.77 20.71 -6.12
N LEU A 119 -8.02 19.76 -5.23
CA LEU A 119 -7.13 19.47 -4.11
C LEU A 119 -5.66 19.32 -4.56
N PHE A 120 -5.42 18.63 -5.66
CA PHE A 120 -4.07 18.23 -6.10
C PHE A 120 -3.29 19.39 -6.72
N SER A 121 -3.93 20.23 -7.57
CA SER A 121 -3.34 21.41 -8.14
C SER A 121 -3.09 22.48 -7.06
N ASN A 122 -4.02 22.65 -6.11
CA ASN A 122 -3.85 23.55 -4.96
C ASN A 122 -2.72 23.09 -4.04
N TRP A 123 -2.66 21.78 -3.72
CA TRP A 123 -1.57 21.23 -2.91
C TRP A 123 -0.21 21.40 -3.61
N TYR A 124 -0.15 21.14 -4.91
CA TYR A 124 1.09 21.27 -5.67
C TYR A 124 1.52 22.75 -5.81
N GLY A 125 0.58 23.66 -5.87
CA GLY A 125 0.80 25.09 -6.05
C GLY A 125 0.91 25.52 -7.52
N MET A 126 0.30 24.75 -8.44
CA MET A 126 0.34 25.04 -9.88
C MET A 126 -1.03 24.77 -10.51
N ARG A 127 -1.46 25.62 -11.45
CA ARG A 127 -2.64 25.40 -12.28
C ARG A 127 -2.24 24.80 -13.63
N GLY A 128 -3.03 23.87 -14.13
CA GLY A 128 -2.83 23.17 -15.40
C GLY A 128 -3.25 21.71 -15.29
N PRO A 129 -3.06 20.89 -16.33
CA PRO A 129 -3.38 19.47 -16.30
C PRO A 129 -2.74 18.79 -15.09
N TRP A 130 -3.55 18.16 -14.24
CA TRP A 130 -3.14 17.74 -12.90
C TRP A 130 -3.01 16.22 -12.71
N CYS A 131 -3.01 15.44 -13.80
CA CYS A 131 -2.81 14.00 -13.72
C CYS A 131 -1.49 13.62 -13.01
N ALA A 132 -0.40 14.27 -13.37
CA ALA A 132 0.89 14.05 -12.74
C ALA A 132 0.99 14.61 -11.32
N MET A 133 0.29 15.72 -11.03
CA MET A 133 0.19 16.28 -9.68
C MET A 133 -0.58 15.35 -8.73
N PHE A 134 -1.64 14.68 -9.22
CA PHE A 134 -2.38 13.65 -8.49
C PHE A 134 -1.48 12.48 -8.09
N VAL A 135 -0.76 11.91 -9.06
CA VAL A 135 0.18 10.81 -8.79
C VAL A 135 1.26 11.26 -7.80
N THR A 136 1.82 12.47 -8.00
CA THR A 136 2.81 13.04 -7.08
C THR A 136 2.25 13.23 -5.67
N TYR A 137 1.01 13.68 -5.53
CA TYR A 137 0.33 13.78 -4.25
C TYR A 137 0.24 12.40 -3.57
N CYS A 138 -0.28 11.39 -4.27
CA CYS A 138 -0.46 10.04 -3.72
C CYS A 138 0.85 9.44 -3.23
N PHE A 139 1.90 9.49 -4.04
CA PHE A 139 3.23 9.01 -3.66
C PHE A 139 3.88 9.84 -2.55
N SER A 140 3.66 11.15 -2.50
CA SER A 140 4.11 12.00 -1.40
C SER A 140 3.45 11.63 -0.08
N GLN A 141 2.14 11.40 -0.08
CA GLN A 141 1.43 10.94 1.11
C GLN A 141 1.87 9.52 1.55
N ALA A 142 2.25 8.67 0.60
CA ALA A 142 2.87 7.36 0.84
C ALA A 142 4.33 7.44 1.32
N LYS A 143 4.85 8.64 1.56
CA LYS A 143 6.23 8.89 2.03
C LYS A 143 7.32 8.47 1.05
N SER A 144 7.04 8.51 -0.23
CA SER A 144 8.07 8.38 -1.27
C SER A 144 9.10 9.51 -1.16
N LYS A 145 10.36 9.18 -1.34
CA LYS A 145 11.45 10.17 -1.36
C LYS A 145 11.55 10.91 -2.68
N SER A 146 10.99 10.33 -3.75
CA SER A 146 11.06 10.88 -5.11
C SER A 146 9.93 11.86 -5.42
N PHE A 147 8.75 11.62 -4.84
CA PHE A 147 7.54 12.37 -5.12
C PHE A 147 7.24 13.31 -3.96
N VAL A 148 7.74 14.53 -4.06
CA VAL A 148 7.53 15.58 -3.06
C VAL A 148 6.87 16.81 -3.71
N LYS A 149 6.18 17.61 -2.90
CA LYS A 149 5.58 18.87 -3.36
C LYS A 149 6.64 19.73 -4.08
N GLY A 150 6.27 20.27 -5.24
CA GLY A 150 7.17 21.13 -6.02
C GLY A 150 8.28 20.38 -6.77
N SER A 151 8.27 19.04 -6.78
CA SER A 151 9.15 18.26 -7.63
C SER A 151 8.81 18.47 -9.11
N LYS A 152 9.73 18.11 -10.03
CA LYS A 152 9.47 18.21 -11.48
C LYS A 152 8.35 17.28 -12.00
N TYR A 153 7.79 16.41 -11.15
CA TYR A 153 6.77 15.43 -11.54
C TYR A 153 5.33 15.97 -11.53
N ALA A 154 5.14 17.26 -11.83
CA ALA A 154 3.90 17.78 -12.37
C ALA A 154 3.76 17.52 -13.88
N TYR A 155 4.81 16.98 -14.53
CA TYR A 155 4.89 16.75 -15.98
C TYR A 155 5.33 15.33 -16.29
N CYS A 156 4.48 14.57 -16.97
CA CYS A 156 4.69 13.15 -17.26
C CYS A 156 6.02 12.81 -17.95
N PRO A 157 6.51 13.59 -18.95
CA PRO A 157 7.77 13.31 -19.61
C PRO A 157 8.98 13.28 -18.66
N TYR A 158 8.97 14.04 -17.57
CA TYR A 158 10.06 13.97 -16.60
C TYR A 158 10.10 12.65 -15.81
N MET A 159 8.93 12.05 -15.55
CA MET A 159 8.87 10.71 -14.96
C MET A 159 9.49 9.67 -15.89
N LEU A 160 9.15 9.74 -17.20
CA LEU A 160 9.73 8.83 -18.21
C LEU A 160 11.25 9.01 -18.34
N ALA A 161 11.72 10.25 -18.39
CA ALA A 161 13.16 10.56 -18.52
C ALA A 161 13.96 10.02 -17.34
N ASP A 162 13.46 10.21 -16.12
CA ASP A 162 14.13 9.70 -14.92
C ASP A 162 14.07 8.18 -14.81
N ALA A 163 12.95 7.56 -15.20
CA ALA A 163 12.83 6.11 -15.21
C ALA A 163 13.75 5.45 -16.25
N LYS A 164 13.89 6.04 -17.45
CA LYS A 164 14.86 5.59 -18.45
C LYS A 164 16.30 5.67 -17.94
N ALA A 165 16.62 6.72 -17.19
CA ALA A 165 17.94 6.94 -16.62
C ALA A 165 18.15 6.30 -15.24
N MET A 166 17.16 5.54 -14.73
CA MET A 166 17.16 4.95 -13.38
C MET A 166 17.48 5.96 -12.26
N ARG A 167 17.01 7.21 -12.42
CA ARG A 167 17.18 8.28 -11.43
C ARG A 167 16.00 8.35 -10.46
N ASN A 168 16.24 8.97 -9.30
CA ASN A 168 15.23 9.20 -8.26
C ASN A 168 14.48 7.93 -7.84
N GLY A 169 15.13 6.77 -7.89
CA GLY A 169 14.49 5.50 -7.55
C GLY A 169 13.37 5.08 -8.51
N LEU A 170 13.30 5.63 -9.71
CA LEU A 170 12.36 5.24 -10.75
C LEU A 170 13.00 4.20 -11.68
N LYS A 171 12.24 3.16 -12.02
CA LYS A 171 12.70 2.07 -12.91
C LYS A 171 11.59 1.65 -13.86
N ILE A 172 11.89 1.58 -15.16
CA ILE A 172 10.96 0.96 -16.12
C ILE A 172 10.88 -0.55 -15.84
N VAL A 173 9.67 -1.08 -15.86
CA VAL A 173 9.40 -2.51 -15.73
C VAL A 173 8.74 -3.07 -16.99
N LYS A 174 9.01 -4.33 -17.29
CA LYS A 174 8.35 -5.04 -18.40
C LYS A 174 6.90 -5.31 -18.05
N VAL A 175 6.03 -5.43 -19.05
CA VAL A 175 4.59 -5.72 -18.85
C VAL A 175 4.36 -6.95 -17.97
N ALA A 176 5.17 -8.00 -18.13
CA ALA A 176 5.08 -9.23 -17.33
C ALA A 176 5.45 -9.05 -15.85
N ASP A 177 6.21 -8.00 -15.53
CA ASP A 177 6.70 -7.72 -14.18
C ASP A 177 5.91 -6.61 -13.47
N VAL A 178 4.85 -6.10 -14.12
CA VAL A 178 4.00 -5.04 -13.55
C VAL A 178 3.34 -5.49 -12.25
N GLN A 179 3.34 -4.60 -11.28
CA GLN A 179 2.71 -4.81 -9.98
C GLN A 179 1.64 -3.74 -9.72
N VAL A 180 0.69 -4.08 -8.88
CA VAL A 180 -0.28 -3.15 -8.30
C VAL A 180 0.49 -1.99 -7.65
N GLY A 181 0.10 -0.75 -7.97
CA GLY A 181 0.77 0.47 -7.50
C GLY A 181 1.96 0.93 -8.35
N ASP A 182 2.35 0.22 -9.42
CA ASP A 182 3.28 0.79 -10.40
C ASP A 182 2.62 2.00 -11.09
N ILE A 183 3.42 2.99 -11.48
CA ILE A 183 2.96 4.10 -12.29
C ILE A 183 2.83 3.63 -13.73
N VAL A 184 1.79 4.06 -14.43
CA VAL A 184 1.61 3.86 -15.86
C VAL A 184 1.58 5.19 -16.58
N LEU A 185 2.37 5.32 -17.65
CA LEU A 185 2.39 6.45 -18.56
C LEU A 185 1.73 6.07 -19.87
N PHE A 186 0.87 6.92 -20.38
CA PHE A 186 0.16 6.74 -21.65
C PHE A 186 0.70 7.68 -22.70
N ASP A 187 0.73 7.20 -23.94
CA ASP A 187 1.09 7.96 -25.15
C ASP A 187 0.09 7.60 -26.26
N TRP A 188 -1.02 8.32 -26.28
CA TRP A 188 -2.07 8.07 -27.27
C TRP A 188 -1.73 8.62 -28.65
N LYS A 189 -0.90 9.66 -28.72
CA LYS A 189 -0.46 10.27 -29.99
C LYS A 189 0.65 9.48 -30.67
N LYS A 190 1.29 8.56 -29.92
CA LYS A 190 2.42 7.75 -30.41
C LYS A 190 3.62 8.59 -30.92
N ASP A 191 3.82 9.75 -30.28
CA ASP A 191 4.95 10.65 -30.60
C ASP A 191 6.15 10.45 -29.66
N GLY A 192 6.07 9.50 -28.74
CA GLY A 192 7.10 9.20 -27.75
C GLY A 192 7.07 10.10 -26.51
N ILE A 193 6.09 11.00 -26.43
CA ILE A 193 5.89 11.93 -25.32
C ILE A 193 4.65 11.48 -24.53
N PRO A 194 4.76 11.13 -23.25
CA PRO A 194 3.59 10.72 -22.46
C PRO A 194 2.56 11.83 -22.34
N ASP A 195 1.33 11.52 -22.74
CA ASP A 195 0.17 12.42 -22.63
C ASP A 195 -0.46 12.41 -21.23
N HIS A 196 -0.36 11.28 -20.51
CA HIS A 196 -1.10 11.05 -19.27
C HIS A 196 -0.41 10.06 -18.34
N VAL A 197 -0.90 9.99 -17.08
CA VAL A 197 -0.33 9.13 -16.05
C VAL A 197 -1.40 8.63 -15.07
N GLY A 198 -1.23 7.39 -14.60
CA GLY A 198 -2.05 6.79 -13.56
C GLY A 198 -1.25 5.85 -12.66
N ILE A 199 -1.96 5.24 -11.70
CA ILE A 199 -1.43 4.22 -10.79
C ILE A 199 -2.15 2.90 -11.08
N VAL A 200 -1.41 1.83 -11.36
CA VAL A 200 -1.95 0.51 -11.72
C VAL A 200 -2.73 -0.06 -10.53
N ASN A 201 -4.02 -0.38 -10.77
CA ASN A 201 -4.91 -1.00 -9.79
C ASN A 201 -5.03 -2.51 -10.02
N ILE A 202 -5.25 -2.95 -11.26
CA ILE A 202 -5.22 -4.36 -11.65
C ILE A 202 -4.17 -4.52 -12.74
N VAL A 203 -3.26 -5.49 -12.55
CA VAL A 203 -2.17 -5.73 -13.50
C VAL A 203 -2.67 -6.26 -14.86
N PRO A 204 -1.91 -6.05 -15.96
CA PRO A 204 -2.29 -6.52 -17.27
C PRO A 204 -2.54 -8.03 -17.31
N GLY A 205 -3.73 -8.41 -17.78
CA GLY A 205 -4.14 -9.79 -17.98
C GLY A 205 -3.85 -10.33 -19.38
N LYS A 206 -4.32 -11.55 -19.66
CA LYS A 206 -4.19 -12.21 -20.98
C LYS A 206 -4.77 -11.37 -22.14
N ARG A 207 -5.84 -10.60 -21.88
CA ARG A 207 -6.47 -9.70 -22.87
C ARG A 207 -5.68 -8.42 -23.11
N LYS A 208 -4.54 -8.24 -22.45
CA LYS A 208 -3.73 -7.02 -22.50
C LYS A 208 -4.50 -5.76 -22.08
N THR A 209 -5.52 -5.91 -21.22
CA THR A 209 -6.20 -4.84 -20.50
C THR A 209 -5.82 -4.86 -19.04
N PHE A 210 -5.93 -3.71 -18.39
CA PHE A 210 -5.65 -3.50 -16.98
C PHE A 210 -6.50 -2.33 -16.46
N THR A 211 -6.52 -2.11 -15.15
CA THR A 211 -7.14 -0.90 -14.61
C THR A 211 -6.12 -0.03 -13.90
N SER A 212 -6.33 1.28 -13.95
CA SER A 212 -5.55 2.30 -13.27
C SER A 212 -6.45 3.33 -12.59
N ILE A 213 -5.98 3.93 -11.50
CA ILE A 213 -6.60 5.10 -10.91
C ILE A 213 -5.85 6.33 -11.42
N GLU A 214 -6.59 7.25 -12.00
CA GLU A 214 -6.04 8.39 -12.72
C GLU A 214 -6.69 9.69 -12.25
N GLY A 215 -5.90 10.75 -12.15
CA GLY A 215 -6.39 12.11 -11.94
C GLY A 215 -6.54 12.85 -13.26
N ASN A 216 -7.38 13.87 -13.30
CA ASN A 216 -7.64 14.68 -14.49
C ASN A 216 -8.14 13.86 -15.69
N THR A 217 -8.99 12.88 -15.46
CA THR A 217 -9.54 11.97 -16.46
C THR A 217 -11.05 11.87 -16.38
N SER A 218 -11.68 11.31 -17.41
CA SER A 218 -13.08 10.87 -17.39
C SER A 218 -13.32 9.80 -18.47
N GLY A 219 -14.49 9.15 -18.47
CA GLY A 219 -14.87 8.19 -19.50
C GLY A 219 -14.96 8.78 -20.90
N THR A 220 -15.26 10.09 -21.02
CA THR A 220 -15.39 10.81 -22.29
C THR A 220 -14.17 11.62 -22.69
N ASN A 221 -13.35 12.02 -21.70
CA ASN A 221 -12.09 12.74 -21.94
C ASN A 221 -10.96 12.12 -21.10
N PRO A 222 -10.23 11.14 -21.63
CA PRO A 222 -9.28 10.36 -20.85
C PRO A 222 -8.02 11.12 -20.45
N SER A 223 -7.66 12.22 -21.10
CA SER A 223 -6.44 12.99 -20.83
C SER A 223 -6.68 14.31 -20.10
N ASP A 224 -7.91 14.81 -20.07
CA ASP A 224 -8.27 16.10 -19.47
C ASP A 224 -9.75 16.12 -19.04
N GLY A 225 -10.15 15.12 -18.27
CA GLY A 225 -11.54 14.91 -17.88
C GLY A 225 -11.95 15.51 -16.54
N GLY A 226 -11.04 16.17 -15.84
CA GLY A 226 -11.28 16.97 -14.66
C GLY A 226 -11.67 16.21 -13.39
N MET A 227 -11.51 14.87 -13.32
CA MET A 227 -11.83 14.09 -12.12
C MET A 227 -10.82 12.97 -11.84
N VAL A 228 -10.89 12.39 -10.64
CA VAL A 228 -10.21 11.14 -10.31
C VAL A 228 -11.14 9.98 -10.63
N ALA A 229 -10.68 9.04 -11.46
CA ALA A 229 -11.48 7.89 -11.86
C ALA A 229 -10.67 6.58 -11.93
N LEU A 230 -11.38 5.47 -11.73
CA LEU A 230 -10.91 4.14 -12.05
C LEU A 230 -11.17 3.87 -13.53
N MET A 231 -10.11 3.65 -14.30
CA MET A 231 -10.19 3.51 -15.75
C MET A 231 -9.72 2.13 -16.21
N GLU A 232 -10.43 1.53 -17.16
CA GLU A 232 -9.91 0.38 -17.91
C GLU A 232 -9.07 0.86 -19.08
N ARG A 233 -7.86 0.29 -19.25
CA ARG A 233 -6.86 0.70 -20.25
C ARG A 233 -6.28 -0.50 -20.97
N ARG A 234 -5.72 -0.25 -22.16
CA ARG A 234 -5.03 -1.27 -22.97
C ARG A 234 -3.53 -1.08 -22.89
N VAL A 235 -2.79 -2.19 -22.84
CA VAL A 235 -1.32 -2.17 -22.87
C VAL A 235 -0.79 -1.50 -24.15
N ALA A 236 -1.55 -1.55 -25.25
CA ALA A 236 -1.18 -0.91 -26.51
C ALA A 236 -1.05 0.62 -26.41
N ASP A 237 -1.71 1.24 -25.44
CA ASP A 237 -1.71 2.70 -25.25
C ASP A 237 -0.64 3.16 -24.24
N VAL A 238 0.13 2.21 -23.70
CA VAL A 238 1.13 2.48 -22.65
C VAL A 238 2.47 2.85 -23.27
N SER A 239 3.03 3.96 -22.81
CA SER A 239 4.43 4.36 -23.08
C SER A 239 5.41 3.62 -22.17
N ALA A 240 5.11 3.55 -20.89
CA ALA A 240 5.93 2.84 -19.90
C ALA A 240 5.15 2.46 -18.64
N PHE A 241 5.53 1.36 -18.01
CA PHE A 241 5.25 1.09 -16.61
C PHE A 241 6.50 1.40 -15.78
N ILE A 242 6.32 2.09 -14.66
CA ILE A 242 7.43 2.59 -13.83
C ILE A 242 7.22 2.12 -12.40
N ARG A 243 8.24 1.48 -11.82
CA ARG A 243 8.28 1.14 -10.40
C ARG A 243 9.02 2.20 -9.61
N VAL A 244 8.45 2.57 -8.47
CA VAL A 244 9.09 3.46 -7.49
C VAL A 244 9.78 2.60 -6.46
N MET A 245 11.11 2.73 -6.33
CA MET A 245 11.98 1.84 -5.56
C MET A 245 12.30 2.35 -4.14
N ASN A 246 11.72 3.48 -3.70
CA ASN A 246 12.07 4.15 -2.44
C ASN A 246 10.86 4.58 -1.61
#